data_aca3fffddd0bc10831a1a5b33c7eba8f
#
_entry.id   aca3fffddd0bc10831a1a5b33c7eba8f
#
_cell.length_a   1.000
_cell.length_b   1.000
_cell.length_c   1.000
_cell.angle_alpha   90.00
_cell.angle_beta   90.00
_cell.angle_gamma   90.00
#
_symmetry.space_group_name_H-M   'P 1'
#
loop_
_entity.id
_entity.type
_entity.pdbx_description
1 polymer ?
#
loop_
_entity_poly.entity_id
_entity_poly.type
_entity_poly.pdbx_seq_one_letter_code
_entity_poly.pdbx_strand_id
1 'polypeptide(L)'
;EFLESPRALDVEIARLEATGGDKGVIAEKRALMEQIDAMAEANPMLGLRGCRLGIVYPILPVMQVRAIATAAAQLKKEGLDPKPEIMIPLVSVVPELAKLREVAEQTIAEVAAEQGVELNIQIGTMIELPRAAVTADEIATKADFFSFGTNDLTQTTFGFSRDDVEAEFIPQYLQERLLPFNPFATVDPGVAKLVKMGVELGHQGNPDLTCGVCGEHGGDPDSIHTFNGIGLDYVSCSPYRVPLARLAAGQAAIEAKKAQ
;
A
#
# COMPACT_ATOMS: atom_id res chain seq x y z
N GLU A 1 4.23 -15.55 -7.88
CA GLU A 1 5.35 -16.18 -7.11
C GLU A 1 5.14 -17.70 -6.89
N PHE A 2 3.90 -18.16 -6.81
CA PHE A 2 3.58 -19.60 -6.55
C PHE A 2 3.32 -20.42 -7.81
N LEU A 3 3.27 -19.80 -8.97
CA LEU A 3 3.09 -20.47 -10.26
C LEU A 3 4.44 -20.64 -10.96
N GLU A 4 4.56 -21.71 -11.74
CA GLU A 4 5.70 -21.90 -12.65
C GLU A 4 5.76 -20.72 -13.65
N SER A 5 6.96 -20.30 -14.00
CA SER A 5 7.10 -19.22 -14.98
C SER A 5 6.55 -19.68 -16.35
N PRO A 6 5.90 -18.81 -17.14
CA PRO A 6 5.40 -19.14 -18.48
C PRO A 6 6.47 -19.80 -19.35
N ARG A 7 7.70 -19.30 -19.28
CA ARG A 7 8.83 -19.85 -20.03
C ARG A 7 9.20 -21.28 -19.59
N ALA A 8 9.12 -21.57 -18.29
CA ALA A 8 9.39 -22.93 -17.79
C ALA A 8 8.31 -23.92 -18.23
N LEU A 9 7.04 -23.50 -18.19
CA LEU A 9 5.91 -24.27 -18.69
C LEU A 9 6.02 -24.55 -20.19
N ASP A 10 6.35 -23.55 -20.99
CA ASP A 10 6.57 -23.72 -22.44
C ASP A 10 7.64 -24.79 -22.74
N VAL A 11 8.80 -24.67 -22.07
CA VAL A 11 9.90 -25.63 -22.25
C VAL A 11 9.48 -27.03 -21.84
N GLU A 12 8.72 -27.16 -20.75
CA GLU A 12 8.26 -28.47 -20.27
C GLU A 12 7.20 -29.09 -21.22
N ILE A 13 6.24 -28.29 -21.68
CA ILE A 13 5.24 -28.71 -22.67
C ILE A 13 5.94 -29.19 -23.93
N ALA A 14 6.86 -28.41 -24.48
CA ALA A 14 7.61 -28.75 -25.68
C ALA A 14 8.42 -30.06 -25.50
N ARG A 15 9.05 -30.24 -24.32
CA ARG A 15 9.76 -31.46 -23.98
C ARG A 15 8.84 -32.68 -23.92
N LEU A 16 7.69 -32.58 -23.25
CA LEU A 16 6.71 -33.65 -23.13
C LEU A 16 6.17 -34.07 -24.51
N GLU A 17 5.89 -33.11 -25.37
CA GLU A 17 5.43 -33.35 -26.74
C GLU A 17 6.50 -34.10 -27.59
N ALA A 18 7.75 -33.63 -27.51
CA ALA A 18 8.87 -34.23 -28.26
C ALA A 18 9.20 -35.66 -27.81
N THR A 19 8.94 -36.00 -26.52
CA THR A 19 9.23 -37.30 -25.94
C THR A 19 8.02 -38.25 -25.93
N GLY A 20 6.87 -37.83 -26.48
CA GLY A 20 5.65 -38.62 -26.45
C GLY A 20 5.05 -38.76 -25.05
N GLY A 21 5.18 -37.74 -24.23
CA GLY A 21 4.66 -37.70 -22.85
C GLY A 21 3.14 -37.86 -22.78
N ASP A 22 2.64 -37.97 -21.54
CA ASP A 22 1.22 -38.19 -21.29
C ASP A 22 0.38 -37.01 -21.79
N LYS A 23 -0.63 -37.30 -22.63
CA LYS A 23 -1.49 -36.26 -23.22
C LYS A 23 -2.35 -35.54 -22.21
N GLY A 24 -2.71 -36.17 -21.09
CA GLY A 24 -3.46 -35.53 -19.99
C GLY A 24 -2.60 -34.46 -19.29
N VAL A 25 -1.35 -34.78 -18.97
CA VAL A 25 -0.40 -33.85 -18.36
C VAL A 25 -0.12 -32.67 -19.28
N ILE A 26 0.03 -32.91 -20.59
CA ILE A 26 0.24 -31.83 -21.58
C ILE A 26 -1.01 -30.90 -21.61
N ALA A 27 -2.21 -31.49 -21.60
CA ALA A 27 -3.44 -30.71 -21.62
C ALA A 27 -3.61 -29.84 -20.34
N GLU A 28 -3.29 -30.40 -19.17
CA GLU A 28 -3.33 -29.67 -17.90
C GLU A 28 -2.34 -28.49 -17.90
N LYS A 29 -1.10 -28.72 -18.38
CA LYS A 29 -0.08 -27.66 -18.43
C LYS A 29 -0.44 -26.56 -19.45
N ARG A 30 -1.04 -26.92 -20.59
CA ARG A 30 -1.56 -25.94 -21.55
C ARG A 30 -2.71 -25.11 -20.96
N ALA A 31 -3.65 -25.74 -20.26
CA ALA A 31 -4.74 -25.04 -19.58
C ALA A 31 -4.20 -24.09 -18.49
N LEU A 32 -3.16 -24.50 -17.76
CA LEU A 32 -2.48 -23.61 -16.80
C LEU A 32 -1.80 -22.43 -17.51
N MET A 33 -1.13 -22.66 -18.64
CA MET A 33 -0.54 -21.60 -19.44
C MET A 33 -1.58 -20.59 -19.91
N GLU A 34 -2.71 -21.06 -20.47
CA GLU A 34 -3.81 -20.20 -20.90
C GLU A 34 -4.37 -19.34 -19.74
N GLN A 35 -4.45 -19.91 -18.53
CA GLN A 35 -4.85 -19.14 -17.34
C GLN A 35 -3.84 -18.08 -16.95
N ILE A 36 -2.53 -18.41 -17.00
CA ILE A 36 -1.45 -17.43 -16.70
C ILE A 36 -1.48 -16.31 -17.73
N ASP A 37 -1.59 -16.62 -19.01
CA ASP A 37 -1.66 -15.60 -20.07
C ASP A 37 -2.90 -14.72 -19.95
N ALA A 38 -4.05 -15.30 -19.58
CA ALA A 38 -5.29 -14.55 -19.34
C ALA A 38 -5.20 -13.60 -18.12
N MET A 39 -4.34 -13.91 -17.14
CA MET A 39 -4.10 -13.06 -15.97
C MET A 39 -2.94 -12.08 -16.16
N ALA A 40 -2.17 -12.20 -17.24
CA ALA A 40 -1.04 -11.33 -17.50
C ALA A 40 -1.50 -9.90 -17.82
N GLU A 41 -1.01 -8.95 -17.05
CA GLU A 41 -1.27 -7.52 -17.25
C GLU A 41 -0.07 -6.85 -17.92
N ALA A 42 -0.34 -5.93 -18.84
CA ALA A 42 0.72 -5.14 -19.49
C ALA A 42 1.44 -4.22 -18.50
N ASN A 43 0.74 -3.73 -17.50
CA ASN A 43 1.26 -2.93 -16.40
C ASN A 43 0.61 -3.34 -15.07
N PRO A 44 1.15 -4.34 -14.37
CA PRO A 44 0.57 -4.84 -13.11
C PRO A 44 0.49 -3.78 -12.01
N MET A 45 1.38 -2.79 -12.02
CA MET A 45 1.39 -1.73 -11.02
C MET A 45 0.15 -0.83 -11.10
N LEU A 46 -0.36 -0.60 -12.32
CA LEU A 46 -1.56 0.22 -12.57
C LEU A 46 -2.82 -0.62 -12.84
N GLY A 47 -2.73 -1.93 -12.72
CA GLY A 47 -3.77 -2.88 -13.07
C GLY A 47 -4.66 -3.31 -11.90
N LEU A 48 -5.03 -4.59 -11.90
CA LEU A 48 -5.97 -5.21 -10.96
C LEU A 48 -5.28 -5.59 -9.63
N ARG A 49 -5.15 -4.62 -8.73
CA ARG A 49 -4.55 -4.79 -7.40
C ARG A 49 -5.26 -3.89 -6.37
N GLY A 50 -4.94 -4.07 -5.09
CA GLY A 50 -5.45 -3.23 -4.01
C GLY A 50 -6.97 -3.21 -3.94
N CYS A 51 -7.58 -2.03 -3.80
CA CYS A 51 -9.02 -1.87 -3.73
C CYS A 51 -9.74 -2.41 -4.97
N ARG A 52 -9.13 -2.31 -6.16
CA ARG A 52 -9.70 -2.81 -7.42
C ARG A 52 -9.90 -4.31 -7.37
N LEU A 53 -8.90 -5.05 -6.89
CA LEU A 53 -8.96 -6.48 -6.70
C LEU A 53 -10.05 -6.87 -5.68
N GLY A 54 -10.13 -6.14 -4.56
CA GLY A 54 -11.15 -6.37 -3.54
C GLY A 54 -12.59 -6.10 -4.03
N ILE A 55 -12.77 -5.16 -4.96
CA ILE A 55 -14.08 -4.84 -5.56
C ILE A 55 -14.49 -5.92 -6.57
N VAL A 56 -13.54 -6.38 -7.40
CA VAL A 56 -13.80 -7.40 -8.45
C VAL A 56 -13.98 -8.79 -7.84
N TYR A 57 -13.24 -9.10 -6.77
CA TYR A 57 -13.32 -10.37 -6.04
C TYR A 57 -13.69 -10.14 -4.56
N PRO A 58 -14.99 -9.90 -4.26
CA PRO A 58 -15.43 -9.48 -2.92
C PRO A 58 -15.14 -10.48 -1.80
N ILE A 59 -14.89 -11.75 -2.12
CA ILE A 59 -14.52 -12.76 -1.14
C ILE A 59 -13.16 -12.47 -0.48
N LEU A 60 -12.23 -11.81 -1.19
CA LEU A 60 -10.89 -11.53 -0.69
C LEU A 60 -10.89 -10.57 0.50
N PRO A 61 -11.47 -9.36 0.42
CA PRO A 61 -11.54 -8.46 1.57
C PRO A 61 -12.34 -9.06 2.73
N VAL A 62 -13.41 -9.81 2.49
CA VAL A 62 -14.15 -10.51 3.56
C VAL A 62 -13.23 -11.49 4.29
N MET A 63 -12.48 -12.32 3.57
CA MET A 63 -11.55 -13.28 4.16
C MET A 63 -10.45 -12.58 4.99
N GLN A 64 -9.85 -11.51 4.45
CA GLN A 64 -8.78 -10.76 5.12
C GLN A 64 -9.28 -10.05 6.38
N VAL A 65 -10.39 -9.36 6.28
CA VAL A 65 -11.01 -8.65 7.42
C VAL A 65 -11.45 -9.64 8.50
N ARG A 66 -12.06 -10.77 8.12
CA ARG A 66 -12.44 -11.83 9.06
C ARG A 66 -11.24 -12.39 9.81
N ALA A 67 -10.11 -12.59 9.13
CA ALA A 67 -8.88 -13.05 9.78
C ALA A 67 -8.36 -12.04 10.83
N ILE A 68 -8.32 -10.75 10.49
CA ILE A 68 -7.89 -9.67 11.39
C ILE A 68 -8.85 -9.57 12.59
N ALA A 69 -10.15 -9.51 12.34
CA ALA A 69 -11.16 -9.38 13.38
C ALA A 69 -11.18 -10.59 14.32
N THR A 70 -11.00 -11.82 13.78
CA THR A 70 -10.92 -13.03 14.59
C THR A 70 -9.69 -13.04 15.49
N ALA A 71 -8.52 -12.65 14.97
CA ALA A 71 -7.32 -12.54 15.78
C ALA A 71 -7.47 -11.49 16.90
N ALA A 72 -8.04 -10.32 16.58
CA ALA A 72 -8.35 -9.29 17.58
C ALA A 72 -9.31 -9.79 18.66
N ALA A 73 -10.37 -10.52 18.27
CA ALA A 73 -11.32 -11.10 19.21
C ALA A 73 -10.67 -12.14 20.13
N GLN A 74 -9.78 -12.98 19.64
CA GLN A 74 -9.03 -13.95 20.43
C GLN A 74 -8.15 -13.26 21.47
N LEU A 75 -7.35 -12.29 21.05
CA LEU A 75 -6.48 -11.52 21.95
C LEU A 75 -7.29 -10.78 23.04
N LYS A 76 -8.46 -10.24 22.67
CA LYS A 76 -9.33 -9.59 23.64
C LYS A 76 -9.88 -10.54 24.70
N LYS A 77 -10.21 -11.80 24.32
CA LYS A 77 -10.60 -12.85 25.26
C LYS A 77 -9.46 -13.27 26.20
N GLU A 78 -8.22 -13.12 25.77
CA GLU A 78 -7.01 -13.36 26.59
C GLU A 78 -6.68 -12.17 27.53
N GLY A 79 -7.49 -11.11 27.52
CA GLY A 79 -7.33 -9.93 28.37
C GLY A 79 -6.39 -8.87 27.81
N LEU A 80 -5.99 -8.98 26.54
CA LEU A 80 -5.22 -7.97 25.83
C LEU A 80 -6.15 -6.91 25.22
N ASP A 81 -5.61 -5.75 24.88
CA ASP A 81 -6.34 -4.66 24.19
C ASP A 81 -5.75 -4.37 22.80
N PRO A 82 -6.02 -5.24 21.82
CA PRO A 82 -5.54 -5.06 20.47
C PRO A 82 -6.15 -3.81 19.81
N LYS A 83 -5.34 -3.08 19.04
CA LYS A 83 -5.72 -1.87 18.29
C LYS A 83 -5.43 -2.10 16.80
N PRO A 84 -6.14 -3.00 16.12
CA PRO A 84 -5.91 -3.20 14.70
C PRO A 84 -6.45 -2.03 13.88
N GLU A 85 -5.76 -1.75 12.80
CA GLU A 85 -6.14 -0.77 11.79
C GLU A 85 -6.18 -1.46 10.42
N ILE A 86 -7.27 -1.29 9.69
CA ILE A 86 -7.44 -1.84 8.34
C ILE A 86 -7.23 -0.70 7.36
N MET A 87 -6.21 -0.85 6.52
CA MET A 87 -5.82 0.15 5.53
C MET A 87 -6.12 -0.34 4.11
N ILE A 88 -7.00 0.36 3.40
CA ILE A 88 -7.40 0.02 2.03
C ILE A 88 -6.48 0.71 1.04
N PRO A 89 -5.71 -0.05 0.22
CA PRO A 89 -4.71 0.51 -0.67
C PRO A 89 -5.30 0.91 -2.03
N LEU A 90 -4.59 1.77 -2.77
CA LEU A 90 -4.86 2.19 -4.16
C LEU A 90 -6.22 2.85 -4.39
N VAL A 91 -6.79 3.45 -3.37
CA VAL A 91 -8.05 4.20 -3.50
C VAL A 91 -7.80 5.45 -4.35
N SER A 92 -8.64 5.65 -5.36
CA SER A 92 -8.63 6.82 -6.23
C SER A 92 -9.90 7.66 -6.15
N VAL A 93 -11.02 7.05 -5.76
CA VAL A 93 -12.32 7.71 -5.66
C VAL A 93 -13.08 7.27 -4.41
N VAL A 94 -13.90 8.15 -3.85
CA VAL A 94 -14.67 7.89 -2.62
C VAL A 94 -15.52 6.60 -2.69
N PRO A 95 -16.21 6.28 -3.82
CA PRO A 95 -17.02 5.06 -3.89
C PRO A 95 -16.22 3.75 -3.71
N GLU A 96 -14.94 3.72 -4.11
CA GLU A 96 -14.08 2.55 -3.87
C GLU A 96 -13.88 2.30 -2.37
N LEU A 97 -13.51 3.36 -1.65
CA LEU A 97 -13.32 3.28 -0.20
C LEU A 97 -14.63 2.98 0.53
N ALA A 98 -15.71 3.67 0.18
CA ALA A 98 -17.01 3.49 0.82
C ALA A 98 -17.51 2.05 0.69
N LYS A 99 -17.38 1.44 -0.50
CA LYS A 99 -17.78 0.06 -0.75
C LYS A 99 -16.98 -0.95 0.08
N LEU A 100 -15.65 -0.80 0.12
CA LEU A 100 -14.80 -1.72 0.87
C LEU A 100 -14.89 -1.49 2.38
N ARG A 101 -15.13 -0.27 2.84
CA ARG A 101 -15.42 0.04 4.23
C ARG A 101 -16.71 -0.65 4.69
N GLU A 102 -17.77 -0.57 3.91
CA GLU A 102 -19.04 -1.26 4.21
C GLU A 102 -18.83 -2.78 4.37
N VAL A 103 -18.09 -3.41 3.46
CA VAL A 103 -17.72 -4.83 3.56
C VAL A 103 -16.94 -5.11 4.83
N ALA A 104 -15.98 -4.26 5.17
CA ALA A 104 -15.16 -4.43 6.37
C ALA A 104 -15.99 -4.28 7.65
N GLU A 105 -16.80 -3.23 7.77
CA GLU A 105 -17.67 -2.97 8.91
C GLU A 105 -18.67 -4.12 9.15
N GLN A 106 -19.30 -4.61 8.09
CA GLN A 106 -20.20 -5.77 8.17
C GLN A 106 -19.45 -7.02 8.66
N THR A 107 -18.29 -7.32 8.09
CA THR A 107 -17.50 -8.50 8.46
C THR A 107 -17.01 -8.41 9.92
N ILE A 108 -16.59 -7.23 10.37
CA ILE A 108 -16.19 -7.00 11.77
C ILE A 108 -17.38 -7.23 12.71
N ALA A 109 -18.55 -6.72 12.36
CA ALA A 109 -19.78 -6.90 13.17
C ALA A 109 -20.18 -8.37 13.26
N GLU A 110 -20.11 -9.13 12.18
CA GLU A 110 -20.36 -10.57 12.17
C GLU A 110 -19.41 -11.31 13.12
N VAL A 111 -18.10 -11.07 13.01
CA VAL A 111 -17.10 -11.71 13.88
C VAL A 111 -17.29 -11.28 15.34
N ALA A 112 -17.57 -10.02 15.61
CA ALA A 112 -17.84 -9.53 16.97
C ALA A 112 -19.02 -10.27 17.62
N ALA A 113 -20.11 -10.47 16.85
CA ALA A 113 -21.29 -11.21 17.30
C ALA A 113 -20.97 -12.71 17.48
N GLU A 114 -20.30 -13.35 16.54
CA GLU A 114 -19.89 -14.77 16.62
C GLU A 114 -18.99 -15.03 17.84
N GLN A 115 -18.10 -14.10 18.14
CA GLN A 115 -17.11 -14.24 19.21
C GLN A 115 -17.61 -13.69 20.57
N GLY A 116 -18.74 -12.98 20.61
CA GLY A 116 -19.29 -12.39 21.81
C GLY A 116 -18.38 -11.32 22.44
N VAL A 117 -17.67 -10.55 21.62
CA VAL A 117 -16.78 -9.45 22.06
C VAL A 117 -17.04 -8.19 21.25
N GLU A 118 -16.84 -7.04 21.85
CA GLU A 118 -16.86 -5.76 21.15
C GLU A 118 -15.49 -5.52 20.49
N LEU A 119 -15.48 -5.18 19.21
CA LEU A 119 -14.27 -4.86 18.46
C LEU A 119 -14.31 -3.41 18.01
N ASN A 120 -13.22 -2.69 18.28
CA ASN A 120 -12.99 -1.34 17.77
C ASN A 120 -11.81 -1.39 16.80
N ILE A 121 -12.11 -1.41 15.50
CA ILE A 121 -11.13 -1.50 14.42
C ILE A 121 -11.30 -0.28 13.54
N GLN A 122 -10.25 0.52 13.42
CA GLN A 122 -10.23 1.67 12.53
C GLN A 122 -10.06 1.23 11.07
N ILE A 123 -10.75 1.93 10.16
CA ILE A 123 -10.68 1.67 8.73
C ILE A 123 -10.24 2.94 8.03
N GLY A 124 -9.04 2.91 7.48
CA GLY A 124 -8.45 4.02 6.75
C GLY A 124 -8.03 3.63 5.34
N THR A 125 -7.30 4.51 4.71
CA THR A 125 -6.82 4.28 3.34
C THR A 125 -5.40 4.76 3.12
N MET A 126 -4.74 4.18 2.11
CA MET A 126 -3.53 4.78 1.56
C MET A 126 -3.88 5.96 0.65
N ILE A 127 -3.12 7.03 0.78
CA ILE A 127 -3.04 8.11 -0.22
C ILE A 127 -1.72 7.89 -0.97
N GLU A 128 -1.83 7.27 -2.12
CA GLU A 128 -0.68 6.84 -2.91
C GLU A 128 -0.84 7.07 -4.42
N LEU A 129 -1.94 7.71 -4.79
CA LEU A 129 -2.19 8.19 -6.15
C LEU A 129 -2.33 9.72 -6.13
N PRO A 130 -1.77 10.46 -7.09
CA PRO A 130 -1.91 11.91 -7.17
C PRO A 130 -3.39 12.36 -7.13
N ARG A 131 -4.29 11.62 -7.80
CA ARG A 131 -5.73 11.92 -7.75
C ARG A 131 -6.27 11.86 -6.32
N ALA A 132 -5.90 10.84 -5.55
CA ALA A 132 -6.34 10.73 -4.16
C ALA A 132 -5.83 11.89 -3.30
N ALA A 133 -4.58 12.32 -3.51
CA ALA A 133 -4.00 13.45 -2.78
C ALA A 133 -4.73 14.78 -3.06
N VAL A 134 -5.13 15.04 -4.32
CA VAL A 134 -5.82 16.28 -4.69
C VAL A 134 -7.33 16.28 -4.40
N THR A 135 -7.91 15.15 -3.98
CA THR A 135 -9.32 15.00 -3.56
C THR A 135 -9.42 14.37 -2.17
N ALA A 136 -8.41 14.62 -1.34
CA ALA A 136 -8.30 13.99 -0.03
C ALA A 136 -9.40 14.44 0.96
N ASP A 137 -9.95 15.63 0.80
CA ASP A 137 -11.10 16.15 1.53
C ASP A 137 -12.34 15.26 1.33
N GLU A 138 -12.61 14.85 0.09
CA GLU A 138 -13.72 13.96 -0.20
C GLU A 138 -13.47 12.55 0.40
N ILE A 139 -12.26 12.00 0.22
CA ILE A 139 -11.89 10.65 0.68
C ILE A 139 -11.90 10.57 2.21
N ALA A 140 -11.45 11.63 2.90
CA ALA A 140 -11.41 11.69 4.36
C ALA A 140 -12.77 11.53 5.02
N THR A 141 -13.87 11.87 4.32
CA THR A 141 -15.24 11.64 4.83
C THR A 141 -15.58 10.17 5.07
N LYS A 142 -14.75 9.24 4.57
CA LYS A 142 -14.91 7.79 4.67
C LYS A 142 -13.70 7.09 5.28
N ALA A 143 -12.75 7.82 5.84
CA ALA A 143 -11.54 7.27 6.45
C ALA A 143 -11.37 7.73 7.89
N ASP A 144 -10.92 6.81 8.75
CA ASP A 144 -10.54 7.12 10.12
C ASP A 144 -9.09 7.62 10.19
N PHE A 145 -8.26 7.20 9.22
CA PHE A 145 -6.87 7.63 9.08
C PHE A 145 -6.40 7.58 7.63
N PHE A 146 -5.35 8.34 7.33
CA PHE A 146 -4.60 8.24 6.09
C PHE A 146 -3.19 7.71 6.34
N SER A 147 -2.69 6.92 5.40
CA SER A 147 -1.27 6.59 5.31
C SER A 147 -0.76 6.91 3.90
N PHE A 148 0.24 7.76 3.81
CA PHE A 148 0.81 8.12 2.51
C PHE A 148 1.73 7.00 2.02
N GLY A 149 1.31 6.27 0.97
CA GLY A 149 2.08 5.22 0.32
C GLY A 149 3.10 5.83 -0.64
N THR A 150 4.21 6.32 -0.10
CA THR A 150 5.16 7.13 -0.86
C THR A 150 5.90 6.39 -1.97
N ASN A 151 5.94 5.05 -1.94
CA ASN A 151 6.48 4.27 -3.06
C ASN A 151 5.62 4.46 -4.31
N ASP A 152 4.33 4.13 -4.23
CA ASP A 152 3.40 4.28 -5.36
C ASP A 152 3.15 5.76 -5.69
N LEU A 153 3.09 6.65 -4.70
CA LEU A 153 2.92 8.07 -4.94
C LEU A 153 4.11 8.65 -5.72
N THR A 154 5.34 8.23 -5.43
CA THR A 154 6.53 8.64 -6.19
C THR A 154 6.46 8.12 -7.63
N GLN A 155 6.18 6.82 -7.80
CA GLN A 155 6.07 6.19 -9.11
C GLN A 155 5.02 6.89 -9.99
N THR A 156 3.85 7.12 -9.45
CA THR A 156 2.73 7.72 -10.20
C THR A 156 2.92 9.22 -10.46
N THR A 157 3.60 9.92 -9.56
CA THR A 157 3.90 11.36 -9.73
C THR A 157 4.96 11.58 -10.81
N PHE A 158 6.01 10.76 -10.84
CA PHE A 158 7.05 10.83 -11.88
C PHE A 158 6.67 10.11 -13.18
N GLY A 159 5.71 9.18 -13.13
CA GLY A 159 5.46 8.25 -14.23
C GLY A 159 6.60 7.23 -14.39
N PHE A 160 7.26 6.86 -13.29
CA PHE A 160 8.37 5.91 -13.26
C PHE A 160 7.90 4.56 -12.70
N SER A 161 8.30 3.47 -13.33
CA SER A 161 8.26 2.15 -12.72
C SER A 161 9.58 1.93 -11.98
N ARG A 162 9.53 1.82 -10.65
CA ARG A 162 10.73 1.72 -9.81
C ARG A 162 11.68 0.62 -10.26
N ASP A 163 11.14 -0.57 -10.44
CA ASP A 163 11.93 -1.77 -10.77
C ASP A 163 12.62 -1.64 -12.14
N ASP A 164 12.00 -0.92 -13.07
CA ASP A 164 12.58 -0.69 -14.38
C ASP A 164 13.64 0.41 -14.39
N VAL A 165 13.37 1.53 -13.69
CA VAL A 165 14.18 2.74 -13.84
C VAL A 165 15.40 2.81 -12.93
N GLU A 166 15.36 2.17 -11.72
CA GLU A 166 16.46 2.23 -10.75
C GLU A 166 17.76 1.63 -11.30
N ALA A 167 17.66 0.58 -12.13
CA ALA A 167 18.83 -0.04 -12.75
C ALA A 167 19.18 0.56 -14.11
N GLU A 168 18.22 1.18 -14.82
CA GLU A 168 18.44 1.66 -16.18
C GLU A 168 18.93 3.10 -16.24
N PHE A 169 18.05 4.08 -16.01
CA PHE A 169 18.42 5.49 -16.28
C PHE A 169 18.62 6.35 -15.03
N ILE A 170 18.12 5.99 -13.85
CA ILE A 170 18.34 6.79 -12.62
C ILE A 170 19.82 7.03 -12.36
N PRO A 171 20.73 6.05 -12.49
CA PRO A 171 22.17 6.29 -12.29
C PRO A 171 22.74 7.37 -13.23
N GLN A 172 22.34 7.36 -14.51
CA GLN A 172 22.75 8.38 -15.46
C GLN A 172 22.17 9.75 -15.12
N TYR A 173 20.89 9.84 -14.73
CA TYR A 173 20.24 11.10 -14.33
C TYR A 173 20.92 11.75 -13.12
N LEU A 174 21.39 10.93 -12.18
CA LEU A 174 22.15 11.40 -11.02
C LEU A 174 23.55 11.89 -11.44
N GLN A 175 24.22 11.16 -12.32
CA GLN A 175 25.55 11.55 -12.86
C GLN A 175 25.47 12.87 -13.62
N GLU A 176 24.46 13.05 -14.45
CA GLU A 176 24.22 14.26 -15.24
C GLU A 176 23.57 15.40 -14.42
N ARG A 177 23.23 15.14 -13.15
CA ARG A 177 22.56 16.08 -12.24
C ARG A 177 21.18 16.54 -12.73
N LEU A 178 20.49 15.69 -13.49
CA LEU A 178 19.08 15.90 -13.86
C LEU A 178 18.16 15.65 -12.67
N LEU A 179 18.55 14.71 -11.81
CA LEU A 179 17.95 14.53 -10.47
C LEU A 179 19.02 14.84 -9.42
N PRO A 180 18.65 15.56 -8.34
CA PRO A 180 19.58 15.87 -7.26
C PRO A 180 19.90 14.63 -6.39
N PHE A 181 18.97 13.68 -6.29
CA PHE A 181 19.06 12.42 -5.56
C PHE A 181 18.07 11.40 -6.13
N ASN A 182 18.18 10.14 -5.71
CA ASN A 182 17.21 9.09 -6.07
C ASN A 182 15.87 9.36 -5.37
N PRO A 183 14.77 9.62 -6.12
CA PRO A 183 13.46 9.92 -5.54
C PRO A 183 12.80 8.73 -4.83
N PHE A 184 13.34 7.53 -4.96
CA PHE A 184 12.90 6.35 -4.23
C PHE A 184 13.65 6.14 -2.91
N ALA A 185 14.75 6.83 -2.69
CA ALA A 185 15.51 6.78 -1.44
C ALA A 185 15.11 7.91 -0.48
N THR A 186 15.01 9.14 -0.99
CA THR A 186 14.59 10.33 -0.24
C THR A 186 13.39 10.96 -0.94
N VAL A 187 12.41 11.45 -0.17
CA VAL A 187 11.17 12.00 -0.74
C VAL A 187 11.46 13.25 -1.60
N ASP A 188 10.97 13.21 -2.83
CA ASP A 188 11.07 14.33 -3.75
C ASP A 188 10.19 15.51 -3.31
N PRO A 189 10.63 16.78 -3.50
CA PRO A 189 9.85 17.96 -3.14
C PRO A 189 8.48 18.05 -3.85
N GLY A 190 8.34 17.51 -5.07
CA GLY A 190 7.07 17.45 -5.78
C GLY A 190 6.11 16.45 -5.13
N VAL A 191 6.63 15.28 -4.74
CA VAL A 191 5.87 14.27 -3.99
C VAL A 191 5.49 14.81 -2.61
N ALA A 192 6.42 15.46 -1.92
CA ALA A 192 6.16 16.09 -0.62
C ALA A 192 5.04 17.15 -0.68
N LYS A 193 4.92 17.90 -1.78
CA LYS A 193 3.79 18.83 -2.00
C LYS A 193 2.46 18.11 -2.09
N LEU A 194 2.40 16.94 -2.75
CA LEU A 194 1.18 16.13 -2.81
C LEU A 194 0.82 15.57 -1.43
N VAL A 195 1.83 15.11 -0.66
CA VAL A 195 1.61 14.68 0.73
C VAL A 195 1.02 15.82 1.56
N LYS A 196 1.64 17.01 1.52
CA LYS A 196 1.15 18.20 2.22
C LYS A 196 -0.29 18.53 1.83
N MET A 197 -0.58 18.58 0.54
CA MET A 197 -1.94 18.84 0.04
C MET A 197 -2.93 17.80 0.55
N GLY A 198 -2.54 16.51 0.54
CA GLY A 198 -3.38 15.43 1.04
C GLY A 198 -3.65 15.54 2.55
N VAL A 199 -2.68 15.99 3.36
CA VAL A 199 -2.87 16.26 4.79
C VAL A 199 -3.84 17.42 5.01
N GLU A 200 -3.58 18.56 4.36
CA GLU A 200 -4.38 19.77 4.52
C GLU A 200 -5.84 19.56 4.09
N LEU A 201 -6.06 18.92 2.93
CA LEU A 201 -7.40 18.57 2.45
C LEU A 201 -8.04 17.49 3.30
N GLY A 202 -7.27 16.47 3.72
CA GLY A 202 -7.77 15.41 4.58
C GLY A 202 -8.38 15.96 5.88
N HIS A 203 -7.70 16.88 6.56
CA HIS A 203 -8.21 17.53 7.76
C HIS A 203 -9.41 18.46 7.50
N GLN A 204 -9.59 18.99 6.27
CA GLN A 204 -10.82 19.70 5.91
C GLN A 204 -12.01 18.75 5.82
N GLY A 205 -11.80 17.53 5.31
CA GLY A 205 -12.84 16.51 5.21
C GLY A 205 -13.15 15.78 6.53
N ASN A 206 -12.11 15.58 7.36
CA ASN A 206 -12.20 14.96 8.69
C ASN A 206 -11.19 15.62 9.64
N PRO A 207 -11.62 16.53 10.53
CA PRO A 207 -10.72 17.22 11.46
C PRO A 207 -9.96 16.30 12.42
N ASP A 208 -10.50 15.12 12.72
CA ASP A 208 -9.91 14.13 13.64
C ASP A 208 -9.04 13.09 12.92
N LEU A 209 -8.76 13.32 11.63
CA LEU A 209 -8.00 12.40 10.80
C LEU A 209 -6.56 12.25 11.30
N THR A 210 -6.12 11.01 11.54
CA THR A 210 -4.71 10.72 11.78
C THR A 210 -4.00 10.49 10.45
N CYS A 211 -2.86 11.14 10.23
CA CYS A 211 -2.08 11.07 9.01
C CYS A 211 -0.69 10.49 9.28
N GLY A 212 -0.35 9.40 8.61
CA GLY A 212 0.98 8.80 8.67
C GLY A 212 1.58 8.55 7.31
N VAL A 213 2.79 8.02 7.28
CA VAL A 213 3.47 7.60 6.06
C VAL A 213 3.93 6.17 6.16
N CYS A 214 3.81 5.44 5.06
CA CYS A 214 4.42 4.15 4.84
C CYS A 214 5.21 4.18 3.52
N GLY A 215 6.03 3.20 3.31
CA GLY A 215 6.97 3.16 2.21
C GLY A 215 8.42 3.39 2.68
N GLU A 216 9.35 3.32 1.75
CA GLU A 216 10.78 3.39 2.08
C GLU A 216 11.19 4.72 2.72
N HIS A 217 10.55 5.81 2.35
CA HIS A 217 10.81 7.15 2.86
C HIS A 217 10.53 7.30 4.36
N GLY A 218 9.66 6.47 4.93
CA GLY A 218 9.38 6.47 6.38
C GLY A 218 10.58 6.07 7.25
N GLY A 219 11.61 5.47 6.65
CA GLY A 219 12.88 5.13 7.30
C GLY A 219 14.06 6.01 6.92
N ASP A 220 13.86 7.02 6.05
CA ASP A 220 14.90 7.93 5.61
C ASP A 220 14.90 9.22 6.44
N PRO A 221 16.04 9.61 7.07
CA PRO A 221 16.12 10.77 7.96
C PRO A 221 15.65 12.08 7.31
N ASP A 222 16.08 12.39 6.09
CA ASP A 222 15.75 13.64 5.41
C ASP A 222 14.25 13.70 5.08
N SER A 223 13.68 12.57 4.68
CA SER A 223 12.24 12.42 4.46
C SER A 223 11.45 12.60 5.76
N ILE A 224 11.92 12.06 6.88
CA ILE A 224 11.30 12.22 8.20
C ILE A 224 11.26 13.69 8.63
N HIS A 225 12.34 14.45 8.41
CA HIS A 225 12.34 15.89 8.65
C HIS A 225 11.29 16.62 7.81
N THR A 226 11.19 16.26 6.53
CA THR A 226 10.16 16.79 5.62
C THR A 226 8.76 16.47 6.12
N PHE A 227 8.49 15.22 6.51
CA PHE A 227 7.17 14.78 7.00
C PHE A 227 6.79 15.44 8.33
N ASN A 228 7.74 15.62 9.24
CA ASN A 228 7.51 16.38 10.47
C ASN A 228 7.13 17.85 10.16
N GLY A 229 7.77 18.48 9.18
CA GLY A 229 7.44 19.83 8.72
C GLY A 229 6.07 19.94 8.04
N ILE A 230 5.57 18.86 7.44
CA ILE A 230 4.22 18.77 6.88
C ILE A 230 3.15 18.60 7.97
N GLY A 231 3.51 18.01 9.11
CA GLY A 231 2.59 17.76 10.22
C GLY A 231 2.01 16.35 10.22
N LEU A 232 2.75 15.35 9.73
CA LEU A 232 2.35 13.95 9.89
C LEU A 232 2.47 13.50 11.34
N ASP A 233 1.53 12.67 11.79
CA ASP A 233 1.45 12.16 13.17
C ASP A 233 2.45 11.03 13.43
N TYR A 234 2.71 10.19 12.42
CA TYR A 234 3.62 9.05 12.55
C TYR A 234 4.32 8.68 11.23
N VAL A 235 5.42 7.97 11.37
CA VAL A 235 6.08 7.26 10.27
C VAL A 235 6.15 5.77 10.59
N SER A 236 5.95 4.93 9.58
CA SER A 236 6.26 3.50 9.66
C SER A 236 7.44 3.16 8.75
N CYS A 237 8.25 2.22 9.19
CA CYS A 237 9.44 1.79 8.46
C CYS A 237 9.74 0.32 8.76
N SER A 238 10.66 -0.28 8.00
CA SER A 238 11.13 -1.63 8.29
C SER A 238 11.74 -1.74 9.70
N PRO A 239 11.65 -2.90 10.36
CA PRO A 239 12.10 -3.07 11.76
C PRO A 239 13.55 -2.61 12.00
N TYR A 240 14.43 -2.87 11.05
CA TYR A 240 15.86 -2.49 11.17
C TYR A 240 16.09 -0.97 11.10
N ARG A 241 15.16 -0.20 10.54
CA ARG A 241 15.24 1.26 10.45
C ARG A 241 14.60 1.98 11.62
N VAL A 242 13.83 1.30 12.49
CA VAL A 242 13.13 1.91 13.62
C VAL A 242 14.04 2.75 14.52
N PRO A 243 15.26 2.29 14.93
CA PRO A 243 16.14 3.11 15.75
C PRO A 243 16.57 4.40 15.06
N LEU A 244 16.88 4.34 13.76
CA LEU A 244 17.25 5.51 12.94
C LEU A 244 16.08 6.47 12.78
N ALA A 245 14.90 5.95 12.45
CA ALA A 245 13.68 6.74 12.27
C ALA A 245 13.29 7.48 13.57
N ARG A 246 13.39 6.81 14.73
CA ARG A 246 13.15 7.44 16.04
C ARG A 246 14.12 8.55 16.35
N LEU A 247 15.40 8.37 16.02
CA LEU A 247 16.41 9.41 16.19
C LEU A 247 16.12 10.61 15.31
N ALA A 248 15.86 10.40 14.02
CA ALA A 248 15.53 11.45 13.06
C ALA A 248 14.25 12.23 13.46
N ALA A 249 13.20 11.53 13.87
CA ALA A 249 11.97 12.16 14.36
C ALA A 249 12.22 13.01 15.61
N GLY A 250 13.05 12.53 16.55
CA GLY A 250 13.48 13.31 17.73
C GLY A 250 14.26 14.58 17.37
N GLN A 251 15.16 14.48 16.40
CA GLN A 251 15.93 15.63 15.88
C GLN A 251 15.01 16.65 15.21
N ALA A 252 14.12 16.20 14.31
CA ALA A 252 13.15 17.05 13.64
C ALA A 252 12.24 17.81 14.64
N ALA A 253 11.77 17.13 15.68
CA ALA A 253 10.95 17.73 16.72
C ALA A 253 11.69 18.79 17.55
N ILE A 254 13.00 18.59 17.82
CA ILE A 254 13.84 19.57 18.52
C ILE A 254 14.10 20.80 17.64
N GLU A 255 14.35 20.60 16.36
CA GLU A 255 14.58 21.69 15.40
C GLU A 255 13.32 22.55 15.22
N ALA A 256 12.15 21.91 15.09
CA ALA A 256 10.88 22.61 15.00
C ALA A 256 10.60 23.48 16.24
N LYS A 257 10.95 23.03 17.46
CA LYS A 257 10.82 23.81 18.70
C LYS A 257 11.79 25.01 18.79
N LYS A 258 12.95 24.94 18.13
CA LYS A 258 13.92 26.05 18.13
C LYS A 258 13.56 27.13 17.12
N ALA A 259 12.73 26.80 16.13
CA ALA A 259 12.29 27.73 15.08
C ALA A 259 11.02 28.53 15.48
N GLN A 260 10.36 28.15 16.56
CA GLN A 260 9.25 28.88 17.20
C GLN A 260 9.78 29.90 18.22
#